data_c142dfa1738e893dd31f8c968c77c1e3
#
_entry.id   c142dfa1738e893dd31f8c968c77c1e3
#
_cell.length_a   1.000
_cell.length_b   1.000
_cell.length_c   1.000
_cell.angle_alpha   90.00
_cell.angle_beta   90.00
_cell.angle_gamma   90.00
#
_symmetry.space_group_name_H-M   'P 1'
#
loop_
_entity.id
_entity.type
_entity.pdbx_description
1 polymer ?
#
loop_
_entity_poly.entity_id
_entity_poly.type
_entity_poly.pdbx_seq_one_letter_code
_entity_poly.pdbx_strand_id
1 'polypeptide(L)'
;RRQRQMCIRDSNYALNIAKYNLPKNFYANYIENINAVTIDDVQNAAIKYFKGDKARIVITGKGIEVLKNLEKSDYIIKYFDSKGNPTEKPAMTMPIPDGMTAESVVNSYIQAIGGKEKVMAVKTVMMVSNATIQGTPLVMTMKSAAPNKTSQIISVMGNTFQKAVFDGEKGYQESRGQRMDMKAEELEKAKENNALFSDLNYTSGVLVRIEPLDGSNAVVLKYKEIEVFYDMTTGLKVKEIKKMKMPDGKENKVPTVFSDYKEVSGIKFPHSIGQKMGPMDLNFVIKEIKVNQDVTEDDFK
;
A
#
# COMPACT_ATOMS: atom_id res chain seq x y z
N ARG A 1 -20.42 -47.58 -45.64
CA ARG A 1 -19.89 -46.51 -44.71
C ARG A 1 -18.73 -45.69 -45.31
N ARG A 2 -17.77 -46.34 -46.00
CA ARG A 2 -16.61 -45.59 -46.61
C ARG A 2 -17.08 -44.62 -47.73
N GLN A 3 -18.02 -44.93 -48.52
CA GLN A 3 -18.49 -44.08 -49.61
C GLN A 3 -19.22 -42.82 -49.15
N ARG A 4 -19.97 -42.87 -48.02
CA ARG A 4 -20.62 -41.69 -47.43
C ARG A 4 -19.62 -40.70 -46.83
N GLN A 5 -18.56 -41.18 -46.19
CA GLN A 5 -17.51 -40.33 -45.64
C GLN A 5 -16.71 -39.62 -46.74
N MET A 6 -16.49 -40.27 -47.86
CA MET A 6 -15.81 -39.67 -49.02
C MET A 6 -16.61 -38.51 -49.59
N CYS A 7 -17.94 -38.71 -49.86
CA CYS A 7 -18.80 -37.66 -50.40
C CYS A 7 -18.89 -36.42 -49.51
N ILE A 8 -18.96 -36.58 -48.20
CA ILE A 8 -19.02 -35.43 -47.24
C ILE A 8 -17.70 -34.64 -47.27
N ARG A 9 -16.56 -35.31 -47.33
CA ARG A 9 -15.24 -34.68 -47.39
C ARG A 9 -15.05 -33.90 -48.69
N ASP A 10 -15.41 -34.50 -49.82
CA ASP A 10 -15.27 -33.90 -51.15
C ASP A 10 -16.20 -32.69 -51.32
N SER A 11 -17.42 -32.75 -50.76
CA SER A 11 -18.35 -31.62 -50.75
C SER A 11 -17.81 -30.46 -49.88
N ASN A 12 -17.20 -30.78 -48.75
CA ASN A 12 -16.57 -29.74 -47.89
C ASN A 12 -15.35 -29.10 -48.58
N TYR A 13 -14.56 -29.88 -49.30
CA TYR A 13 -13.42 -29.35 -50.06
C TYR A 13 -13.91 -28.43 -51.18
N ALA A 14 -14.93 -28.80 -51.95
CA ALA A 14 -15.53 -27.96 -52.98
C ALA A 14 -16.11 -26.65 -52.40
N LEU A 15 -16.79 -26.76 -51.24
CA LEU A 15 -17.35 -25.61 -50.54
C LEU A 15 -16.25 -24.65 -50.07
N ASN A 16 -15.19 -25.15 -49.49
CA ASN A 16 -14.06 -24.35 -49.02
C ASN A 16 -13.31 -23.67 -50.16
N ILE A 17 -13.11 -24.39 -51.30
CA ILE A 17 -12.54 -23.82 -52.52
C ILE A 17 -13.35 -22.61 -52.96
N ALA A 18 -14.69 -22.75 -53.03
CA ALA A 18 -15.57 -21.67 -53.41
C ALA A 18 -15.61 -20.51 -52.39
N LYS A 19 -15.74 -20.84 -51.10
CA LYS A 19 -15.87 -19.85 -50.01
C LYS A 19 -14.62 -19.02 -49.82
N TYR A 20 -13.46 -19.65 -49.90
CA TYR A 20 -12.16 -19.00 -49.64
C TYR A 20 -11.37 -18.67 -50.90
N ASN A 21 -12.00 -18.85 -52.07
CA ASN A 21 -11.38 -18.59 -53.37
C ASN A 21 -10.02 -19.30 -53.53
N LEU A 22 -9.97 -20.58 -53.14
CA LEU A 22 -8.78 -21.41 -53.23
C LEU A 22 -8.56 -21.93 -54.65
N PRO A 23 -7.32 -22.24 -55.08
CA PRO A 23 -7.06 -22.94 -56.31
C PRO A 23 -7.80 -24.29 -56.38
N LYS A 24 -8.29 -24.66 -57.56
CA LYS A 24 -9.05 -25.91 -57.71
C LYS A 24 -8.29 -27.17 -57.29
N ASN A 25 -6.97 -27.15 -57.41
CA ASN A 25 -6.07 -28.23 -56.99
C ASN A 25 -5.50 -28.07 -55.56
N PHE A 26 -6.04 -27.14 -54.76
CA PHE A 26 -5.53 -26.85 -53.42
C PHE A 26 -5.38 -28.10 -52.57
N TYR A 27 -6.44 -28.91 -52.48
CA TYR A 27 -6.43 -30.12 -51.65
C TYR A 27 -5.65 -31.28 -52.28
N ALA A 28 -5.52 -31.32 -53.60
CA ALA A 28 -4.69 -32.31 -54.28
C ALA A 28 -3.21 -32.13 -53.99
N ASN A 29 -2.76 -30.87 -53.97
CA ASN A 29 -1.34 -30.51 -53.74
C ASN A 29 -1.04 -30.18 -52.29
N TYR A 30 -2.02 -30.37 -51.37
CA TYR A 30 -1.90 -29.89 -49.98
C TYR A 30 -0.68 -30.45 -49.23
N ILE A 31 -0.45 -31.76 -49.33
CA ILE A 31 0.69 -32.43 -48.68
C ILE A 31 2.00 -32.01 -49.30
N GLU A 32 2.07 -31.89 -50.61
CA GLU A 32 3.26 -31.43 -51.34
C GLU A 32 3.61 -29.99 -50.94
N ASN A 33 2.62 -29.10 -50.92
CA ASN A 33 2.82 -27.69 -50.51
C ASN A 33 3.29 -27.56 -49.05
N ILE A 34 2.76 -28.38 -48.13
CA ILE A 34 3.22 -28.37 -46.74
C ILE A 34 4.65 -28.87 -46.63
N ASN A 35 5.01 -29.92 -47.32
CA ASN A 35 6.36 -30.47 -47.28
C ASN A 35 7.39 -29.56 -47.96
N ALA A 36 6.95 -28.66 -48.84
CA ALA A 36 7.79 -27.69 -49.52
C ALA A 36 8.06 -26.45 -48.67
N VAL A 37 7.33 -26.24 -47.55
CA VAL A 37 7.54 -25.07 -46.65
C VAL A 37 8.90 -25.16 -45.97
N THR A 38 9.70 -24.15 -46.17
CA THR A 38 11.02 -24.02 -45.58
C THR A 38 10.98 -23.23 -44.25
N ILE A 39 12.08 -23.31 -43.49
CA ILE A 39 12.25 -22.48 -42.27
C ILE A 39 12.16 -21.01 -42.63
N ASP A 40 12.75 -20.60 -43.75
CA ASP A 40 12.72 -19.23 -44.23
C ASP A 40 11.34 -18.72 -44.55
N ASP A 41 10.47 -19.61 -45.16
CA ASP A 41 9.07 -19.28 -45.42
C ASP A 41 8.29 -19.00 -44.12
N VAL A 42 8.53 -19.81 -43.09
CA VAL A 42 7.91 -19.64 -41.77
C VAL A 42 8.39 -18.35 -41.16
N GLN A 43 9.69 -18.07 -41.20
CA GLN A 43 10.27 -16.84 -40.66
C GLN A 43 9.75 -15.59 -41.38
N ASN A 44 9.74 -15.61 -42.71
CA ASN A 44 9.17 -14.53 -43.52
C ASN A 44 7.69 -14.28 -43.24
N ALA A 45 6.90 -15.34 -43.11
CA ALA A 45 5.50 -15.25 -42.73
C ALA A 45 5.35 -14.63 -41.32
N ALA A 46 6.18 -15.06 -40.35
CA ALA A 46 6.16 -14.50 -39.00
C ALA A 46 6.48 -13.00 -39.05
N ILE A 47 7.54 -12.58 -39.72
CA ILE A 47 7.91 -11.17 -39.86
C ILE A 47 6.79 -10.36 -40.55
N LYS A 48 6.14 -10.94 -41.54
CA LYS A 48 5.05 -10.27 -42.26
C LYS A 48 3.78 -10.13 -41.45
N TYR A 49 3.40 -11.11 -40.68
CA TYR A 49 2.08 -11.20 -40.04
C TYR A 49 2.12 -10.94 -38.54
N PHE A 50 3.18 -11.31 -37.82
CA PHE A 50 3.32 -11.00 -36.38
C PHE A 50 3.92 -9.62 -36.17
N LYS A 51 3.07 -8.60 -36.14
CA LYS A 51 3.42 -7.20 -35.92
C LYS A 51 3.35 -6.89 -34.43
N GLY A 52 4.34 -7.29 -33.63
CA GLY A 52 4.37 -7.05 -32.18
C GLY A 52 4.29 -5.58 -31.81
N ASP A 53 4.89 -4.71 -32.63
CA ASP A 53 4.84 -3.25 -32.50
C ASP A 53 3.44 -2.65 -32.72
N LYS A 54 2.55 -3.39 -33.37
CA LYS A 54 1.14 -3.01 -33.63
C LYS A 54 0.13 -3.82 -32.84
N ALA A 55 0.60 -4.67 -31.95
CA ALA A 55 -0.26 -5.47 -31.09
C ALA A 55 -1.09 -4.59 -30.16
N ARG A 56 -2.34 -4.95 -29.95
CA ARG A 56 -3.23 -4.34 -28.95
C ARG A 56 -3.56 -5.38 -27.91
N ILE A 57 -3.26 -5.07 -26.65
CA ILE A 57 -3.62 -5.91 -25.52
C ILE A 57 -4.94 -5.36 -24.97
N VAL A 58 -6.00 -6.16 -25.00
CA VAL A 58 -7.30 -5.80 -24.45
C VAL A 58 -7.53 -6.62 -23.19
N ILE A 59 -7.77 -5.94 -22.09
CA ILE A 59 -8.05 -6.57 -20.78
C ILE A 59 -9.44 -6.12 -20.34
N THR A 60 -10.30 -7.09 -20.04
CA THR A 60 -11.63 -6.86 -19.47
C THR A 60 -11.66 -7.36 -18.04
N GLY A 61 -12.20 -6.56 -17.11
CA GLY A 61 -12.28 -6.94 -15.71
C GLY A 61 -12.64 -5.75 -14.83
N LYS A 62 -12.69 -5.98 -13.52
CA LYS A 62 -12.88 -4.90 -12.56
C LYS A 62 -11.57 -4.10 -12.45
N GLY A 63 -11.63 -2.80 -12.79
CA GLY A 63 -10.48 -1.91 -12.77
C GLY A 63 -9.72 -1.95 -11.44
N ILE A 64 -10.44 -2.00 -10.32
CA ILE A 64 -9.88 -2.06 -8.98
C ILE A 64 -8.97 -3.28 -8.73
N GLU A 65 -9.20 -4.40 -9.44
CA GLU A 65 -8.42 -5.63 -9.29
C GLU A 65 -7.21 -5.67 -10.23
N VAL A 66 -7.35 -5.12 -11.43
CA VAL A 66 -6.34 -5.30 -12.49
C VAL A 66 -5.41 -4.09 -12.68
N LEU A 67 -5.87 -2.87 -12.41
CA LEU A 67 -5.10 -1.65 -12.72
C LEU A 67 -3.82 -1.52 -11.93
N LYS A 68 -3.80 -1.88 -10.65
CA LYS A 68 -2.60 -1.81 -9.80
C LYS A 68 -1.38 -2.53 -10.42
N ASN A 69 -1.63 -3.65 -11.13
CA ASN A 69 -0.56 -4.42 -11.78
C ASN A 69 -0.27 -3.90 -13.19
N LEU A 70 -1.29 -3.47 -13.93
CA LEU A 70 -1.12 -2.91 -15.27
C LEU A 70 -0.33 -1.60 -15.26
N GLU A 71 -0.54 -0.75 -14.27
CA GLU A 71 0.17 0.53 -14.12
C GLU A 71 1.66 0.39 -13.77
N LYS A 72 2.11 -0.82 -13.42
CA LYS A 72 3.54 -1.13 -13.27
C LYS A 72 4.21 -1.47 -14.58
N SER A 73 3.43 -1.65 -15.67
CA SER A 73 3.98 -1.95 -16.99
C SER A 73 4.33 -0.65 -17.74
N ASP A 74 5.24 -0.75 -18.69
CA ASP A 74 5.64 0.38 -19.55
C ASP A 74 4.64 0.66 -20.68
N TYR A 75 3.46 0.01 -20.68
CA TYR A 75 2.45 0.20 -21.71
C TYR A 75 1.59 1.45 -21.46
N ILE A 76 1.23 2.12 -22.55
CA ILE A 76 0.24 3.21 -22.52
C ILE A 76 -1.14 2.61 -22.35
N ILE A 77 -1.76 2.85 -21.18
CA ILE A 77 -3.09 2.34 -20.85
C ILE A 77 -4.15 3.33 -21.32
N LYS A 78 -5.14 2.83 -22.08
CA LYS A 78 -6.34 3.57 -22.46
C LYS A 78 -7.55 2.90 -21.83
N TYR A 79 -8.46 3.69 -21.29
CA TYR A 79 -9.63 3.21 -20.58
C TYR A 79 -10.87 3.33 -21.44
N PHE A 80 -11.73 2.32 -21.38
CA PHE A 80 -12.99 2.24 -22.11
C PHE A 80 -14.09 1.74 -21.17
N ASP A 81 -15.32 2.21 -21.39
CA ASP A 81 -16.49 1.68 -20.70
C ASP A 81 -16.93 0.29 -21.24
N SER A 82 -17.96 -0.29 -20.66
CA SER A 82 -18.50 -1.60 -21.11
C SER A 82 -19.06 -1.59 -22.52
N LYS A 83 -19.26 -0.42 -23.12
CA LYS A 83 -19.74 -0.24 -24.49
C LYS A 83 -18.61 0.08 -25.48
N GLY A 84 -17.38 0.20 -24.99
CA GLY A 84 -16.20 0.52 -25.80
C GLY A 84 -16.01 2.03 -26.06
N ASN A 85 -16.69 2.91 -25.34
CA ASN A 85 -16.44 4.34 -25.45
C ASN A 85 -15.22 4.72 -24.59
N PRO A 86 -14.36 5.65 -25.04
CA PRO A 86 -13.29 6.19 -24.24
C PRO A 86 -13.81 6.79 -22.94
N THR A 87 -13.14 6.51 -21.83
CA THR A 87 -13.48 7.05 -20.51
C THR A 87 -12.22 7.44 -19.75
N GLU A 88 -12.39 8.15 -18.66
CA GLU A 88 -11.29 8.46 -17.73
C GLU A 88 -10.90 7.21 -16.93
N LYS A 89 -9.74 7.29 -16.28
CA LYS A 89 -9.28 6.24 -15.35
C LYS A 89 -10.36 5.97 -14.30
N PRO A 90 -10.82 4.70 -14.13
CA PRO A 90 -11.80 4.36 -13.11
C PRO A 90 -11.30 4.73 -11.72
N ALA A 91 -12.20 5.25 -10.89
CA ALA A 91 -11.89 5.48 -9.48
C ALA A 91 -11.55 4.15 -8.78
N MET A 92 -10.41 4.11 -8.10
CA MET A 92 -9.94 2.93 -7.36
C MET A 92 -10.53 2.88 -5.94
N THR A 93 -11.69 3.49 -5.76
CA THR A 93 -12.35 3.59 -4.44
C THR A 93 -13.72 2.97 -4.50
N MET A 94 -14.10 2.32 -3.39
CA MET A 94 -15.46 1.82 -3.20
C MET A 94 -16.26 2.79 -2.33
N PRO A 95 -17.59 2.86 -2.49
CA PRO A 95 -18.45 3.62 -1.60
C PRO A 95 -18.41 3.05 -0.19
N ILE A 96 -18.58 3.92 0.79
CA ILE A 96 -18.70 3.53 2.20
C ILE A 96 -20.08 2.90 2.41
N PRO A 97 -20.17 1.71 3.02
CA PRO A 97 -21.45 1.07 3.32
C PRO A 97 -22.32 1.93 4.24
N ASP A 98 -23.62 1.88 4.03
CA ASP A 98 -24.59 2.56 4.89
C ASP A 98 -24.46 2.08 6.35
N GLY A 99 -24.48 3.03 7.29
CA GLY A 99 -24.35 2.76 8.72
C GLY A 99 -22.89 2.60 9.22
N MET A 100 -21.88 2.56 8.35
CA MET A 100 -20.49 2.60 8.78
C MET A 100 -20.10 4.01 9.21
N THR A 101 -19.56 4.15 10.42
CA THR A 101 -19.16 5.44 11.00
C THR A 101 -17.68 5.44 11.39
N ALA A 102 -17.09 6.62 11.55
CA ALA A 102 -15.71 6.75 12.05
C ALA A 102 -15.56 6.08 13.42
N GLU A 103 -16.56 6.26 14.29
CA GLU A 103 -16.58 5.62 15.61
C GLU A 103 -16.59 4.09 15.51
N SER A 104 -17.42 3.50 14.63
CA SER A 104 -17.46 2.04 14.45
C SER A 104 -16.13 1.48 13.96
N VAL A 105 -15.45 2.19 13.06
CA VAL A 105 -14.14 1.80 12.51
C VAL A 105 -13.05 1.88 13.58
N VAL A 106 -13.00 2.98 14.35
CA VAL A 106 -12.05 3.14 15.46
C VAL A 106 -12.29 2.09 16.54
N ASN A 107 -13.55 1.84 16.91
CA ASN A 107 -13.89 0.81 17.88
C ASN A 107 -13.48 -0.59 17.41
N SER A 108 -13.62 -0.90 16.12
CA SER A 108 -13.15 -2.16 15.53
C SER A 108 -11.62 -2.29 15.64
N TYR A 109 -10.88 -1.21 15.38
CA TYR A 109 -9.43 -1.19 15.58
C TYR A 109 -9.04 -1.42 17.05
N ILE A 110 -9.69 -0.70 17.98
CA ILE A 110 -9.41 -0.87 19.41
C ILE A 110 -9.70 -2.30 19.88
N GLN A 111 -10.77 -2.93 19.38
CA GLN A 111 -11.04 -4.34 19.65
C GLN A 111 -9.96 -5.25 19.05
N ALA A 112 -9.54 -4.98 17.82
CA ALA A 112 -8.53 -5.78 17.12
C ALA A 112 -7.15 -5.77 17.81
N ILE A 113 -6.78 -4.66 18.47
CA ILE A 113 -5.53 -4.54 19.19
C ILE A 113 -5.55 -5.04 20.64
N GLY A 114 -6.71 -5.41 21.20
CA GLY A 114 -6.75 -5.99 22.54
C GLY A 114 -7.97 -5.59 23.37
N GLY A 115 -8.81 -4.70 22.87
CA GLY A 115 -10.03 -4.20 23.50
C GLY A 115 -9.82 -2.95 24.36
N LYS A 116 -10.92 -2.19 24.52
CA LYS A 116 -10.91 -0.87 25.16
C LYS A 116 -10.38 -0.90 26.60
N GLU A 117 -10.75 -1.91 27.36
CA GLU A 117 -10.32 -2.03 28.77
C GLU A 117 -8.81 -2.15 28.90
N LYS A 118 -8.18 -3.04 28.13
CA LYS A 118 -6.73 -3.23 28.14
C LYS A 118 -5.99 -2.00 27.60
N VAL A 119 -6.48 -1.42 26.51
CA VAL A 119 -5.90 -0.19 25.93
C VAL A 119 -5.90 0.96 26.92
N MET A 120 -6.99 1.17 27.66
CA MET A 120 -7.09 2.23 28.68
C MET A 120 -6.27 1.94 29.93
N ALA A 121 -5.92 0.67 30.21
CA ALA A 121 -5.05 0.30 31.32
C ALA A 121 -3.56 0.57 31.05
N VAL A 122 -3.17 0.82 29.79
CA VAL A 122 -1.79 1.18 29.44
C VAL A 122 -1.51 2.61 29.90
N LYS A 123 -0.51 2.78 30.75
CA LYS A 123 -0.04 4.09 31.24
C LYS A 123 1.24 4.51 30.55
N THR A 124 2.12 3.56 30.25
CA THR A 124 3.39 3.83 29.59
C THR A 124 3.73 2.77 28.55
N VAL A 125 4.47 3.17 27.51
CA VAL A 125 5.03 2.26 26.51
C VAL A 125 6.46 2.69 26.22
N MET A 126 7.40 1.75 26.30
CA MET A 126 8.74 1.89 25.76
C MET A 126 8.84 1.01 24.51
N MET A 127 9.42 1.55 23.44
CA MET A 127 9.65 0.85 22.19
C MET A 127 11.07 1.09 21.70
N VAL A 128 11.80 0.01 21.39
CA VAL A 128 13.13 0.06 20.79
C VAL A 128 13.05 -0.51 19.39
N SER A 129 13.50 0.24 18.41
CA SER A 129 13.51 -0.18 17.00
C SER A 129 14.85 0.07 16.34
N ASN A 130 15.16 -0.77 15.35
CA ASN A 130 16.32 -0.64 14.50
C ASN A 130 15.89 -0.25 13.09
N ALA A 131 16.67 0.61 12.46
CA ALA A 131 16.54 0.93 11.05
C ALA A 131 17.93 1.11 10.42
N THR A 132 17.98 1.26 9.10
CA THR A 132 19.21 1.54 8.37
C THR A 132 18.97 2.70 7.41
N ILE A 133 19.84 3.70 7.45
CA ILE A 133 19.82 4.84 6.53
C ILE A 133 21.12 4.80 5.71
N GLN A 134 21.03 4.64 4.40
CA GLN A 134 22.18 4.60 3.49
C GLN A 134 23.31 3.66 3.98
N GLY A 135 22.94 2.48 4.48
CA GLY A 135 23.86 1.49 5.01
C GLY A 135 24.30 1.72 6.47
N THR A 136 23.96 2.85 7.08
CA THR A 136 24.30 3.16 8.48
C THR A 136 23.20 2.70 9.42
N PRO A 137 23.47 1.79 10.37
CA PRO A 137 22.50 1.34 11.35
C PRO A 137 22.19 2.44 12.37
N LEU A 138 20.90 2.55 12.71
CA LEU A 138 20.41 3.42 13.78
C LEU A 138 19.50 2.65 14.73
N VAL A 139 19.45 3.10 15.96
CA VAL A 139 18.53 2.62 16.98
C VAL A 139 17.65 3.80 17.40
N MET A 140 16.34 3.59 17.39
CA MET A 140 15.38 4.56 17.92
C MET A 140 14.73 3.98 19.18
N THR A 141 14.84 4.69 20.27
CA THR A 141 14.13 4.41 21.51
C THR A 141 13.03 5.45 21.68
N MET A 142 11.80 4.99 21.77
CA MET A 142 10.63 5.83 22.04
C MET A 142 10.03 5.44 23.38
N LYS A 143 9.82 6.41 24.25
CA LYS A 143 9.11 6.27 25.52
C LYS A 143 7.91 7.19 25.51
N SER A 144 6.77 6.68 25.89
CA SER A 144 5.52 7.43 25.92
C SER A 144 4.79 7.19 27.23
N ALA A 145 4.17 8.23 27.77
CA ALA A 145 3.34 8.13 28.96
C ALA A 145 2.03 8.92 28.79
N ALA A 146 0.95 8.34 29.30
CA ALA A 146 -0.35 9.01 29.32
C ALA A 146 -0.29 10.31 30.14
N PRO A 147 -1.03 11.37 29.74
CA PRO A 147 -1.92 11.37 28.58
C PRO A 147 -1.18 11.55 27.23
N ASN A 148 -0.03 12.24 27.19
CA ASN A 148 0.59 12.67 25.94
C ASN A 148 2.11 12.95 26.04
N LYS A 149 2.79 12.48 27.08
CA LYS A 149 4.24 12.66 27.21
C LYS A 149 4.99 11.74 26.24
N THR A 150 6.04 12.24 25.62
CA THR A 150 6.89 11.47 24.72
C THR A 150 8.37 11.84 24.85
N SER A 151 9.22 10.84 24.71
CA SER A 151 10.66 10.99 24.59
C SER A 151 11.14 10.08 23.47
N GLN A 152 11.80 10.63 22.48
CA GLN A 152 12.37 9.91 21.35
C GLN A 152 13.87 10.17 21.29
N ILE A 153 14.64 9.10 21.25
CA ILE A 153 16.10 9.16 21.12
C ILE A 153 16.48 8.35 19.89
N ILE A 154 17.21 8.97 18.99
CA ILE A 154 17.81 8.31 17.83
C ILE A 154 19.32 8.26 18.07
N SER A 155 19.87 7.05 18.06
CA SER A 155 21.30 6.79 18.23
C SER A 155 21.89 6.18 16.96
N VAL A 156 23.09 6.62 16.60
CA VAL A 156 23.88 6.11 15.49
C VAL A 156 25.23 5.66 16.03
N MET A 157 25.62 4.42 15.79
CA MET A 157 26.86 3.83 16.32
C MET A 157 27.02 4.01 17.84
N GLY A 158 25.90 3.91 18.60
CA GLY A 158 25.89 4.04 20.05
C GLY A 158 25.88 5.48 20.61
N ASN A 159 26.01 6.49 19.74
CA ASN A 159 25.96 7.90 20.16
C ASN A 159 24.59 8.50 19.87
N THR A 160 24.07 9.33 20.79
CA THR A 160 22.84 10.07 20.56
C THR A 160 23.03 11.09 19.45
N PHE A 161 22.28 10.92 18.37
CA PHE A 161 22.26 11.80 17.21
C PHE A 161 21.17 12.87 17.33
N GLN A 162 20.00 12.44 17.82
CA GLN A 162 18.84 13.31 18.02
C GLN A 162 18.06 12.87 19.25
N LYS A 163 17.58 13.83 20.03
CA LYS A 163 16.65 13.63 21.13
C LYS A 163 15.48 14.60 20.95
N ALA A 164 14.25 14.13 21.12
CA ALA A 164 13.05 14.96 21.15
C ALA A 164 12.23 14.60 22.39
N VAL A 165 11.87 15.58 23.18
CA VAL A 165 11.12 15.38 24.42
C VAL A 165 9.93 16.31 24.47
N PHE A 166 8.81 15.78 24.96
CA PHE A 166 7.60 16.54 25.28
C PHE A 166 7.04 16.04 26.61
N ASP A 167 6.92 16.91 27.61
CA ASP A 167 6.48 16.56 28.96
C ASP A 167 4.96 16.65 29.18
N GLY A 168 4.22 16.94 28.09
CA GLY A 168 2.79 17.19 28.12
C GLY A 168 2.40 18.68 27.98
N GLU A 169 3.31 19.59 28.27
CA GLU A 169 3.11 21.04 28.16
C GLU A 169 4.20 21.72 27.36
N LYS A 170 5.46 21.34 27.60
CA LYS A 170 6.66 21.87 26.97
C LYS A 170 7.43 20.79 26.28
N GLY A 171 8.24 21.16 25.32
CA GLY A 171 9.07 20.22 24.61
C GLY A 171 10.27 20.87 23.96
N TYR A 172 11.24 20.04 23.62
CA TYR A 172 12.45 20.45 22.92
C TYR A 172 12.93 19.37 21.97
N GLN A 173 13.72 19.78 21.03
CA GLN A 173 14.51 18.90 20.18
C GLN A 173 15.99 19.24 20.37
N GLU A 174 16.81 18.21 20.44
CA GLU A 174 18.26 18.34 20.49
C GLU A 174 18.86 17.53 19.34
N SER A 175 19.72 18.14 18.57
CA SER A 175 20.46 17.51 17.49
C SER A 175 21.91 17.96 17.53
N ARG A 176 22.82 16.99 17.55
CA ARG A 176 24.27 17.25 17.63
C ARG A 176 24.68 18.22 18.77
N GLY A 177 24.03 18.09 19.92
CA GLY A 177 24.27 18.91 21.09
C GLY A 177 23.65 20.31 21.05
N GLN A 178 22.90 20.65 20.02
CA GLN A 178 22.15 21.92 19.95
C GLN A 178 20.68 21.66 20.31
N ARG A 179 20.25 22.24 21.39
CA ARG A 179 18.86 22.20 21.88
C ARG A 179 18.06 23.38 21.33
N MET A 180 16.87 23.05 20.85
CA MET A 180 15.87 24.02 20.41
C MET A 180 14.53 23.69 21.05
N ASP A 181 13.96 24.67 21.78
CA ASP A 181 12.63 24.49 22.37
C ASP A 181 11.55 24.56 21.30
N MET A 182 10.49 23.77 21.50
CA MET A 182 9.34 23.73 20.62
C MET A 182 8.59 25.07 20.66
N LYS A 183 8.16 25.52 19.47
CA LYS A 183 7.31 26.71 19.32
C LYS A 183 5.86 26.40 19.72
N ALA A 184 5.08 27.46 20.00
CA ALA A 184 3.67 27.31 20.42
C ALA A 184 2.84 26.44 19.48
N GLU A 185 3.00 26.59 18.16
CA GLU A 185 2.30 25.75 17.17
C GLU A 185 2.70 24.27 17.25
N GLU A 186 3.97 23.98 17.50
CA GLU A 186 4.50 22.62 17.65
C GLU A 186 4.00 21.98 18.95
N LEU A 187 3.92 22.76 20.03
CA LEU A 187 3.38 22.33 21.32
C LEU A 187 1.91 21.94 21.22
N GLU A 188 1.08 22.75 20.55
CA GLU A 188 -0.35 22.41 20.36
C GLU A 188 -0.52 21.14 19.52
N LYS A 189 0.27 20.97 18.45
CA LYS A 189 0.29 19.73 17.69
C LYS A 189 0.76 18.53 18.52
N ALA A 190 1.74 18.71 19.38
CA ALA A 190 2.25 17.66 20.26
C ALA A 190 1.21 17.21 21.29
N LYS A 191 0.48 18.16 21.90
CA LYS A 191 -0.61 17.85 22.86
C LYS A 191 -1.66 16.92 22.27
N GLU A 192 -1.99 17.10 20.99
CA GLU A 192 -3.01 16.31 20.32
C GLU A 192 -2.49 14.97 19.79
N ASN A 193 -1.27 14.96 19.25
CA ASN A 193 -0.76 13.82 18.48
C ASN A 193 0.02 12.81 19.33
N ASN A 194 0.50 13.20 20.52
CA ASN A 194 1.36 12.36 21.35
C ASN A 194 0.60 11.45 22.33
N ALA A 195 -0.73 11.34 22.19
CA ALA A 195 -1.49 10.36 22.97
C ALA A 195 -1.01 8.94 22.67
N LEU A 196 -0.90 8.10 23.71
CA LEU A 196 -0.46 6.69 23.59
C LEU A 196 -1.21 5.91 22.51
N PHE A 197 -2.52 6.15 22.43
CA PHE A 197 -3.41 5.59 21.41
C PHE A 197 -4.19 6.75 20.80
N SER A 198 -3.52 7.53 19.94
CA SER A 198 -4.11 8.71 19.28
C SER A 198 -5.36 8.40 18.46
N ASP A 199 -5.50 7.15 18.01
CA ASP A 199 -6.67 6.69 17.26
C ASP A 199 -7.98 6.85 18.06
N LEU A 200 -7.94 6.85 19.38
CA LEU A 200 -9.13 7.12 20.23
C LEU A 200 -9.73 8.52 19.96
N ASN A 201 -8.94 9.47 19.52
CA ASN A 201 -9.37 10.82 19.17
C ASN A 201 -10.03 10.87 17.77
N TYR A 202 -9.89 9.83 16.95
CA TYR A 202 -10.34 9.84 15.55
C TYR A 202 -11.82 9.47 15.38
N THR A 203 -12.54 9.17 16.46
CA THR A 203 -13.97 8.85 16.45
C THR A 203 -14.84 9.97 15.87
N SER A 204 -14.39 11.23 15.98
CA SER A 204 -15.03 12.41 15.38
C SER A 204 -14.57 12.70 13.93
N GLY A 205 -13.78 11.83 13.34
CA GLY A 205 -13.32 11.94 11.96
C GLY A 205 -14.43 11.64 10.95
N VAL A 206 -14.09 11.71 9.67
CA VAL A 206 -14.98 11.43 8.55
C VAL A 206 -14.43 10.28 7.74
N LEU A 207 -15.25 9.28 7.42
CA LEU A 207 -14.89 8.26 6.46
C LEU A 207 -14.90 8.86 5.06
N VAL A 208 -13.82 8.68 4.31
CA VAL A 208 -13.63 9.33 3.00
C VAL A 208 -13.89 8.37 1.85
N ARG A 209 -13.37 7.15 1.95
CA ARG A 209 -13.43 6.13 0.90
C ARG A 209 -12.99 4.77 1.43
N ILE A 210 -13.27 3.75 0.66
CA ILE A 210 -12.64 2.44 0.79
C ILE A 210 -11.77 2.23 -0.43
N GLU A 211 -10.51 1.81 -0.24
CA GLU A 211 -9.59 1.52 -1.33
C GLU A 211 -8.85 0.20 -1.12
N PRO A 212 -8.45 -0.49 -2.21
CA PRO A 212 -7.63 -1.70 -2.09
C PRO A 212 -6.23 -1.33 -1.62
N LEU A 213 -5.75 -2.06 -0.63
CA LEU A 213 -4.42 -1.91 -0.07
C LEU A 213 -3.84 -3.30 0.24
N ASP A 214 -2.75 -3.67 -0.45
CA ASP A 214 -1.96 -4.88 -0.23
C ASP A 214 -2.76 -6.21 -0.14
N GLY A 215 -3.74 -6.37 -1.05
CA GLY A 215 -4.53 -7.60 -1.17
C GLY A 215 -5.79 -7.63 -0.31
N SER A 216 -6.03 -6.60 0.49
CA SER A 216 -7.25 -6.37 1.27
C SER A 216 -7.90 -5.04 0.90
N ASN A 217 -9.01 -4.71 1.51
CA ASN A 217 -9.64 -3.40 1.43
C ASN A 217 -9.41 -2.63 2.72
N ALA A 218 -9.02 -1.38 2.60
CA ALA A 218 -8.87 -0.48 3.73
C ALA A 218 -9.92 0.64 3.68
N VAL A 219 -10.60 0.85 4.80
CA VAL A 219 -11.43 2.05 5.00
C VAL A 219 -10.52 3.20 5.40
N VAL A 220 -10.69 4.35 4.73
CA VAL A 220 -9.91 5.55 4.97
C VAL A 220 -10.71 6.54 5.79
N LEU A 221 -10.19 6.82 6.98
CA LEU A 221 -10.71 7.82 7.91
C LEU A 221 -9.85 9.07 7.84
N LYS A 222 -10.47 10.23 7.65
CA LYS A 222 -9.82 11.53 7.73
C LYS A 222 -10.15 12.20 9.06
N TYR A 223 -9.10 12.54 9.81
CA TYR A 223 -9.18 13.35 11.01
C TYR A 223 -8.23 14.53 10.89
N LYS A 224 -8.76 15.75 10.83
CA LYS A 224 -7.96 16.97 10.55
C LYS A 224 -7.10 16.78 9.28
N GLU A 225 -5.77 16.87 9.40
CA GLU A 225 -4.82 16.72 8.30
C GLU A 225 -4.24 15.28 8.17
N ILE A 226 -4.81 14.32 8.92
CA ILE A 226 -4.35 12.93 8.95
C ILE A 226 -5.35 12.07 8.19
N GLU A 227 -4.87 11.20 7.30
CA GLU A 227 -5.63 10.09 6.73
C GLU A 227 -5.13 8.79 7.32
N VAL A 228 -6.02 7.99 7.91
CA VAL A 228 -5.71 6.71 8.53
C VAL A 228 -6.46 5.60 7.81
N PHE A 229 -5.75 4.52 7.55
CA PHE A 229 -6.24 3.37 6.78
C PHE A 229 -6.36 2.17 7.72
N TYR A 230 -7.58 1.68 7.87
CA TYR A 230 -7.87 0.50 8.67
C TYR A 230 -8.27 -0.65 7.74
N ASP A 231 -7.60 -1.77 7.86
CA ASP A 231 -7.91 -2.98 7.11
C ASP A 231 -9.28 -3.52 7.51
N MET A 232 -10.16 -3.72 6.55
CA MET A 232 -11.56 -4.10 6.82
C MET A 232 -11.71 -5.55 7.29
N THR A 233 -10.73 -6.40 7.03
CA THR A 233 -10.76 -7.82 7.42
C THR A 233 -10.24 -8.01 8.84
N THR A 234 -9.14 -7.35 9.17
CA THR A 234 -8.46 -7.52 10.46
C THR A 234 -8.81 -6.43 11.48
N GLY A 235 -9.37 -5.31 11.05
CA GLY A 235 -9.59 -4.12 11.85
C GLY A 235 -8.32 -3.35 12.19
N LEU A 236 -7.13 -3.81 11.78
CA LEU A 236 -5.86 -3.20 12.15
C LEU A 236 -5.56 -1.94 11.33
N LYS A 237 -4.86 -0.99 11.93
CA LYS A 237 -4.29 0.15 11.23
C LYS A 237 -3.12 -0.31 10.36
N VAL A 238 -3.20 -0.06 9.06
CA VAL A 238 -2.19 -0.52 8.11
C VAL A 238 -1.38 0.61 7.50
N LYS A 239 -1.94 1.83 7.49
CA LYS A 239 -1.26 3.00 6.94
C LYS A 239 -1.79 4.28 7.58
N GLU A 240 -0.93 5.28 7.62
CA GLU A 240 -1.29 6.64 8.02
C GLU A 240 -0.56 7.62 7.12
N ILE A 241 -1.23 8.71 6.73
CA ILE A 241 -0.61 9.79 5.95
C ILE A 241 -0.74 11.07 6.77
N LYS A 242 0.41 11.62 7.17
CA LYS A 242 0.50 12.91 7.87
C LYS A 242 1.23 13.94 7.01
N LYS A 243 0.87 15.21 7.14
CA LYS A 243 1.69 16.31 6.66
C LYS A 243 2.85 16.52 7.61
N MET A 244 4.06 16.47 7.11
CA MET A 244 5.28 16.77 7.87
C MET A 244 6.03 17.92 7.21
N LYS A 245 6.53 18.84 8.04
CA LYS A 245 7.40 19.91 7.57
C LYS A 245 8.80 19.35 7.35
N MET A 246 9.28 19.46 6.12
CA MET A 246 10.60 18.99 5.75
C MET A 246 11.68 20.01 6.13
N PRO A 247 12.97 19.62 6.18
CA PRO A 247 14.07 20.54 6.50
C PRO A 247 14.16 21.78 5.58
N ASP A 248 13.64 21.68 4.34
CA ASP A 248 13.55 22.79 3.39
C ASP A 248 12.36 23.73 3.64
N GLY A 249 11.61 23.50 4.73
CA GLY A 249 10.44 24.28 5.11
C GLY A 249 9.14 23.92 4.39
N LYS A 250 9.17 23.04 3.41
CA LYS A 250 7.96 22.58 2.68
C LYS A 250 7.21 21.53 3.48
N GLU A 251 5.90 21.53 3.35
CA GLU A 251 5.05 20.47 3.90
C GLU A 251 4.86 19.35 2.85
N ASN A 252 5.24 18.14 3.23
CA ASN A 252 5.04 16.95 2.41
C ASN A 252 4.13 15.97 3.12
N LYS A 253 3.31 15.26 2.34
CA LYS A 253 2.56 14.10 2.83
C LYS A 253 3.52 12.93 3.00
N VAL A 254 3.67 12.45 4.22
CA VAL A 254 4.53 11.31 4.56
C VAL A 254 3.65 10.13 4.92
N PRO A 255 3.64 9.08 4.07
CA PRO A 255 2.98 7.83 4.42
C PRO A 255 3.82 7.03 5.41
N THR A 256 3.16 6.51 6.43
CA THR A 256 3.68 5.53 7.38
C THR A 256 2.88 4.25 7.26
N VAL A 257 3.54 3.12 7.06
CA VAL A 257 2.93 1.78 6.91
C VAL A 257 3.20 0.98 8.17
N PHE A 258 2.19 0.31 8.69
CA PHE A 258 2.25 -0.53 9.89
C PHE A 258 2.00 -1.98 9.53
N SER A 259 2.87 -2.88 9.96
CA SER A 259 2.75 -4.31 9.67
C SER A 259 3.38 -5.16 10.78
N ASP A 260 3.30 -6.51 10.64
CA ASP A 260 3.85 -7.47 11.59
C ASP A 260 3.34 -7.23 13.02
N TYR A 261 2.00 -7.16 13.18
CA TYR A 261 1.37 -6.98 14.49
C TYR A 261 1.57 -8.20 15.38
N LYS A 262 2.14 -7.98 16.58
CA LYS A 262 2.34 -9.01 17.60
C LYS A 262 1.80 -8.54 18.94
N GLU A 263 1.37 -9.49 19.75
CA GLU A 263 0.83 -9.21 21.06
C GLU A 263 1.96 -9.04 22.10
N VAL A 264 1.86 -7.94 22.87
CA VAL A 264 2.71 -7.67 24.03
C VAL A 264 1.80 -7.22 25.17
N SER A 265 1.80 -7.94 26.28
CA SER A 265 0.95 -7.66 27.45
C SER A 265 -0.54 -7.54 27.13
N GLY A 266 -1.04 -8.37 26.18
CA GLY A 266 -2.44 -8.38 25.77
C GLY A 266 -2.85 -7.28 24.80
N ILE A 267 -1.90 -6.48 24.31
CA ILE A 267 -2.11 -5.43 23.29
C ILE A 267 -1.28 -5.79 22.04
N LYS A 268 -1.88 -5.66 20.86
CA LYS A 268 -1.15 -5.84 19.60
C LYS A 268 -0.50 -4.53 19.15
N PHE A 269 0.81 -4.59 18.94
CA PHE A 269 1.62 -3.49 18.39
C PHE A 269 2.23 -3.90 17.04
N PRO A 270 2.38 -2.96 16.09
CA PRO A 270 3.12 -3.21 14.87
C PRO A 270 4.60 -3.41 15.19
N HIS A 271 5.23 -4.44 14.61
CA HIS A 271 6.67 -4.70 14.76
C HIS A 271 7.47 -4.28 13.53
N SER A 272 6.81 -3.79 12.49
CA SER A 272 7.43 -3.13 11.35
C SER A 272 6.70 -1.82 11.04
N ILE A 273 7.46 -0.72 10.99
CA ILE A 273 6.94 0.61 10.69
C ILE A 273 7.78 1.18 9.54
N GLY A 274 7.16 1.23 8.36
CA GLY A 274 7.77 1.77 7.15
C GLY A 274 7.40 3.24 6.94
N GLN A 275 8.38 4.08 6.65
CA GLN A 275 8.17 5.50 6.37
C GLN A 275 8.90 5.92 5.10
N LYS A 276 8.19 6.59 4.19
CA LYS A 276 8.79 7.12 2.97
C LYS A 276 8.96 8.64 3.08
N MET A 277 10.20 9.08 3.19
CA MET A 277 10.57 10.48 3.29
C MET A 277 11.34 10.92 2.05
N GLY A 278 10.62 11.42 1.04
CA GLY A 278 11.21 11.74 -0.27
C GLY A 278 11.83 10.50 -0.94
N PRO A 279 13.12 10.51 -1.29
CA PRO A 279 13.79 9.34 -1.88
C PRO A 279 14.21 8.28 -0.85
N MET A 280 14.05 8.54 0.46
CA MET A 280 14.47 7.63 1.53
C MET A 280 13.31 6.76 1.96
N ASP A 281 13.50 5.44 1.89
CA ASP A 281 12.61 4.44 2.49
C ASP A 281 13.23 4.00 3.81
N LEU A 282 12.57 4.31 4.92
CA LEU A 282 12.96 3.94 6.27
C LEU A 282 12.04 2.83 6.75
N ASN A 283 12.62 1.71 7.17
CA ASN A 283 11.88 0.64 7.82
C ASN A 283 12.42 0.41 9.22
N PHE A 284 11.62 0.75 10.21
CA PHE A 284 11.89 0.51 11.62
C PHE A 284 11.37 -0.88 12.00
N VAL A 285 12.29 -1.77 12.35
CA VAL A 285 11.97 -3.09 12.87
C VAL A 285 12.01 -3.03 14.39
N ILE A 286 10.87 -3.24 15.02
CA ILE A 286 10.75 -3.17 16.48
C ILE A 286 11.42 -4.40 17.10
N LYS A 287 12.32 -4.15 18.04
CA LYS A 287 13.08 -5.18 18.75
C LYS A 287 12.54 -5.48 20.13
N GLU A 288 12.04 -4.45 20.79
CA GLU A 288 11.53 -4.57 22.15
C GLU A 288 10.34 -3.62 22.35
N ILE A 289 9.32 -4.08 23.05
CA ILE A 289 8.21 -3.26 23.56
C ILE A 289 7.99 -3.63 25.02
N LYS A 290 7.91 -2.63 25.87
CA LYS A 290 7.55 -2.79 27.28
C LYS A 290 6.33 -1.92 27.60
N VAL A 291 5.33 -2.55 28.19
CA VAL A 291 4.07 -1.90 28.57
C VAL A 291 4.06 -1.73 30.09
N ASN A 292 3.83 -0.51 30.56
CA ASN A 292 3.82 -0.15 31.97
C ASN A 292 5.13 -0.46 32.73
N GLN A 293 6.26 -0.46 32.02
CA GLN A 293 7.59 -0.74 32.55
C GLN A 293 8.63 0.18 31.91
N ASP A 294 9.75 0.43 32.61
CA ASP A 294 10.97 1.11 32.15
C ASP A 294 10.75 2.54 31.58
N VAL A 295 9.67 3.19 32.04
CA VAL A 295 9.39 4.59 31.73
C VAL A 295 9.16 5.34 33.04
N THR A 296 9.90 6.41 33.26
CA THR A 296 9.85 7.24 34.44
C THR A 296 9.63 8.72 34.08
N GLU A 297 9.30 9.57 35.05
CA GLU A 297 9.16 11.01 34.82
C GLU A 297 10.46 11.68 34.35
N ASP A 298 11.63 11.12 34.70
CA ASP A 298 12.92 11.64 34.27
C ASP A 298 13.17 11.47 32.76
N ASP A 299 12.49 10.54 32.10
CA ASP A 299 12.58 10.35 30.65
C ASP A 299 12.02 11.55 29.87
N PHE A 300 11.20 12.38 30.50
CA PHE A 300 10.51 13.52 29.88
C PHE A 300 11.05 14.88 30.30
N LYS A 301 12.26 14.94 30.84
CA LYS A 301 12.96 16.17 31.25
C LYS A 301 13.98 16.68 30.25
#